data_64f3e3c3cae33e740632085fff82cd89
#
_entry.id   64f3e3c3cae33e740632085fff82cd89
#
_cell.length_a   1.000
_cell.length_b   1.000
_cell.length_c   1.000
_cell.angle_alpha   90.00
_cell.angle_beta   90.00
_cell.angle_gamma   90.00
#
_symmetry.space_group_name_H-M   'P 1'
#
loop_
_entity.id
_entity.type
_entity.pdbx_description
1 polymer ?
#
loop_
_entity_poly.entity_id
_entity_poly.type
_entity_poly.pdbx_seq_one_letter_code
_entity_poly.pdbx_strand_id
1 'polypeptide(L)'
;MEIRTGLRKRLATLAAACLVAAAIPLAGQERTEAAGADLAAARAVFEKNLQAIRDQDRDAYLSCYLESDRLVRTGPDGPDLGYEGLAATAGQGWPDHIEAEDMRLIPVSSGIVYGTYRYRVRYGGHEVSGLSERLFVSTPKGWKIAASTAFPALPGVPPPPRALVGATLVDGTGRPPVPDAVVLLRDGKIDCAGPRSACPVPEGVGVTDLSGQWITPGLVDAHVHFSQTGWADGRPDSLDVRAGHPYEATVADLKSHPERVGRSHLCSGVTAVFDVGGYPWTLALPARFEPDFAMPRVAAAGPLLSTLDHWLNLPAERQFIFLKDADAGRSGARYLAAQGSQAVKVWYIAAPGRTPEEMAAAVHAGAEEARSRKLPMIVHATELALAKEALRAGAKLLVHSVQDAPVDQEFLDLAKSSGAVYCPTLTVGRGYLRMFAAAVR
;
A
#
# COMPACT_ATOMS: atom_id res chain seq x y z
N MET A 1 18.02 -36.51 55.09
CA MET A 1 18.98 -35.42 54.82
C MET A 1 18.98 -34.97 53.37
N GLU A 2 18.07 -35.45 52.55
CA GLU A 2 17.98 -35.14 51.10
C GLU A 2 16.89 -34.12 50.67
N ILE A 3 16.00 -33.75 51.56
CA ILE A 3 14.92 -32.79 51.24
C ILE A 3 15.36 -31.31 51.26
N ARG A 4 16.46 -31.00 51.96
CA ARG A 4 16.93 -29.59 52.06
C ARG A 4 17.81 -29.11 50.89
N THR A 5 18.40 -30.01 50.10
CA THR A 5 19.24 -29.64 48.96
C THR A 5 18.44 -29.36 47.68
N GLY A 6 17.25 -29.94 47.54
CA GLY A 6 16.36 -29.68 46.37
C GLY A 6 15.69 -28.31 46.40
N LEU A 7 15.40 -27.80 47.58
CA LEU A 7 14.71 -26.49 47.72
C LEU A 7 15.64 -25.30 47.45
N ARG A 8 16.93 -25.42 47.79
CA ARG A 8 17.94 -24.35 47.49
C ARG A 8 18.25 -24.25 45.98
N LYS A 9 18.29 -25.39 45.27
CA LYS A 9 18.48 -25.38 43.79
C LYS A 9 17.28 -24.81 43.03
N ARG A 10 16.05 -25.07 43.50
CA ARG A 10 14.85 -24.51 42.89
C ARG A 10 14.67 -23.01 43.14
N LEU A 11 15.08 -22.52 44.32
CA LEU A 11 15.07 -21.07 44.63
C LEU A 11 16.15 -20.29 43.87
N ALA A 12 17.34 -20.90 43.65
CA ALA A 12 18.36 -20.27 42.81
C ALA A 12 17.98 -20.20 41.34
N THR A 13 17.27 -21.20 40.81
CA THR A 13 16.79 -21.22 39.42
C THR A 13 15.61 -20.23 39.19
N LEU A 14 14.74 -20.05 40.20
CA LEU A 14 13.67 -19.03 40.16
C LEU A 14 14.22 -17.61 40.27
N ALA A 15 15.26 -17.38 41.09
CA ALA A 15 15.88 -16.06 41.18
C ALA A 15 16.64 -15.68 39.90
N ALA A 16 17.27 -16.63 39.22
CA ALA A 16 17.92 -16.40 37.93
C ALA A 16 16.91 -16.16 36.81
N ALA A 17 15.75 -16.85 36.82
CA ALA A 17 14.67 -16.62 35.84
C ALA A 17 13.99 -15.27 36.05
N CYS A 18 13.81 -14.80 37.29
CA CYS A 18 13.27 -13.48 37.58
C CYS A 18 14.24 -12.34 37.20
N LEU A 19 15.55 -12.53 37.32
CA LEU A 19 16.54 -11.54 36.90
C LEU A 19 16.65 -11.41 35.36
N VAL A 20 16.48 -12.52 34.62
CA VAL A 20 16.47 -12.48 33.16
C VAL A 20 15.14 -11.88 32.61
N ALA A 21 14.01 -12.16 33.27
CA ALA A 21 12.74 -11.57 32.89
C ALA A 21 12.62 -10.07 33.18
N ALA A 22 13.36 -9.54 34.18
CA ALA A 22 13.40 -8.11 34.48
C ALA A 22 14.37 -7.31 33.59
N ALA A 23 15.37 -7.97 32.99
CA ALA A 23 16.36 -7.30 32.12
C ALA A 23 15.87 -7.13 30.65
N ILE A 24 14.99 -7.99 30.16
CA ILE A 24 14.48 -7.93 28.80
C ILE A 24 13.62 -6.67 28.52
N PRO A 25 12.71 -6.21 29.41
CA PRO A 25 11.95 -4.97 29.20
C PRO A 25 12.84 -3.72 29.21
N LEU A 26 13.86 -3.65 30.06
CA LEU A 26 14.77 -2.49 30.14
C LEU A 26 15.60 -2.31 28.85
N ALA A 27 16.16 -3.38 28.30
CA ALA A 27 16.91 -3.30 27.04
C ALA A 27 16.05 -2.96 25.82
N GLY A 28 14.78 -3.34 25.82
CA GLY A 28 13.81 -2.96 24.81
C GLY A 28 13.39 -1.49 24.94
N GLN A 29 13.22 -1.00 26.13
CA GLN A 29 12.83 0.37 26.43
C GLN A 29 13.96 1.35 26.13
N GLU A 30 15.20 1.04 26.52
CA GLU A 30 16.40 1.83 26.18
C GLU A 30 16.63 1.91 24.66
N ARG A 31 16.40 0.82 23.90
CA ARG A 31 16.49 0.84 22.43
C ARG A 31 15.42 1.69 21.80
N THR A 32 14.22 1.71 22.34
CA THR A 32 13.11 2.52 21.82
C THR A 32 13.33 4.00 22.13
N GLU A 33 13.84 4.34 23.32
CA GLU A 33 14.17 5.70 23.72
C GLU A 33 15.35 6.26 22.91
N ALA A 34 16.41 5.46 22.70
CA ALA A 34 17.55 5.84 21.87
C ALA A 34 17.13 6.07 20.40
N ALA A 35 16.29 5.21 19.84
CA ALA A 35 15.76 5.41 18.49
C ALA A 35 14.88 6.67 18.40
N GLY A 36 14.12 7.00 19.43
CA GLY A 36 13.34 8.23 19.51
C GLY A 36 14.22 9.48 19.54
N ALA A 37 15.31 9.46 20.29
CA ALA A 37 16.29 10.54 20.35
C ALA A 37 17.01 10.76 19.02
N ASP A 38 17.42 9.67 18.34
CA ASP A 38 18.04 9.69 17.02
C ASP A 38 17.10 10.31 15.97
N LEU A 39 15.81 9.92 15.97
CA LEU A 39 14.79 10.49 15.09
C LEU A 39 14.58 11.97 15.32
N ALA A 40 14.52 12.42 16.58
CA ALA A 40 14.35 13.83 16.91
C ALA A 40 15.57 14.65 16.46
N ALA A 41 16.78 14.13 16.66
CA ALA A 41 18.01 14.81 16.25
C ALA A 41 18.15 14.89 14.72
N ALA A 42 17.84 13.82 13.99
CA ALA A 42 17.80 13.83 12.53
C ALA A 42 16.77 14.83 11.98
N ARG A 43 15.58 14.92 12.61
CA ARG A 43 14.55 15.89 12.26
C ARG A 43 15.03 17.33 12.46
N ALA A 44 15.70 17.60 13.55
CA ALA A 44 16.25 18.95 13.81
C ALA A 44 17.26 19.39 12.74
N VAL A 45 18.14 18.48 12.30
CA VAL A 45 19.07 18.77 11.20
C VAL A 45 18.33 18.97 9.87
N PHE A 46 17.30 18.18 9.61
CA PHE A 46 16.47 18.33 8.41
C PHE A 46 15.79 19.71 8.37
N GLU A 47 15.13 20.10 9.45
CA GLU A 47 14.44 21.40 9.55
C GLU A 47 15.40 22.55 9.44
N LYS A 48 16.56 22.48 10.12
CA LYS A 48 17.62 23.48 9.99
C LYS A 48 18.10 23.60 8.54
N ASN A 49 18.29 22.49 7.84
CA ASN A 49 18.73 22.50 6.44
C ASN A 49 17.69 23.11 5.50
N LEU A 50 16.39 22.82 5.69
CA LEU A 50 15.33 23.45 4.92
C LEU A 50 15.24 24.96 5.20
N GLN A 51 15.39 25.36 6.46
CA GLN A 51 15.37 26.79 6.83
C GLN A 51 16.54 27.53 6.19
N ALA A 52 17.73 26.95 6.22
CA ALA A 52 18.91 27.52 5.56
C ALA A 52 18.71 27.71 4.04
N ILE A 53 18.00 26.81 3.37
CA ILE A 53 17.62 26.95 1.96
C ILE A 53 16.64 28.13 1.77
N ARG A 54 15.62 28.24 2.65
CA ARG A 54 14.63 29.34 2.60
C ARG A 54 15.27 30.73 2.83
N ASP A 55 16.21 30.78 3.76
CA ASP A 55 16.92 31.99 4.11
C ASP A 55 18.08 32.28 3.16
N GLN A 56 18.40 31.38 2.23
CA GLN A 56 19.55 31.40 1.33
C GLN A 56 20.86 31.54 2.10
N ASP A 57 20.90 31.01 3.32
CA ASP A 57 22.08 31.03 4.20
C ASP A 57 23.01 29.84 3.87
N ARG A 58 24.08 30.16 3.14
CA ARG A 58 25.08 29.18 2.71
C ARG A 58 25.80 28.51 3.89
N ASP A 59 26.18 29.29 4.89
CA ASP A 59 26.96 28.72 6.01
C ASP A 59 26.10 27.85 6.91
N ALA A 60 24.87 28.25 7.19
CA ALA A 60 23.91 27.43 7.90
C ALA A 60 23.60 26.14 7.11
N TYR A 61 23.44 26.24 5.79
CA TYR A 61 23.24 25.09 4.90
C TYR A 61 24.40 24.11 4.99
N LEU A 62 25.63 24.56 4.76
CA LEU A 62 26.85 23.75 4.80
C LEU A 62 27.07 23.13 6.18
N SER A 63 26.72 23.84 7.25
CA SER A 63 26.83 23.32 8.63
C SER A 63 25.99 22.07 8.89
N CYS A 64 24.98 21.79 8.07
CA CYS A 64 24.14 20.60 8.20
C CYS A 64 24.78 19.34 7.63
N TYR A 65 25.81 19.46 6.78
CA TYR A 65 26.42 18.35 6.07
C TYR A 65 27.66 17.81 6.76
N LEU A 66 27.96 16.55 6.47
CA LEU A 66 29.17 15.87 6.95
C LEU A 66 30.42 16.47 6.26
N GLU A 67 31.29 17.08 7.04
CA GLU A 67 32.57 17.61 6.55
C GLU A 67 33.56 16.46 6.35
N SER A 68 33.45 15.80 5.19
CA SER A 68 34.24 14.61 4.83
C SER A 68 34.25 14.42 3.30
N ASP A 69 35.29 13.75 2.81
CA ASP A 69 35.40 13.22 1.44
C ASP A 69 34.36 12.13 1.12
N ARG A 70 33.70 11.60 2.16
CA ARG A 70 32.66 10.58 2.06
C ARG A 70 31.24 11.14 1.91
N LEU A 71 31.08 12.46 1.92
CA LEU A 71 29.80 13.09 1.64
C LEU A 71 29.42 12.85 0.18
N VAL A 72 28.18 12.45 -0.06
CA VAL A 72 27.62 12.29 -1.41
C VAL A 72 26.34 13.11 -1.53
N ARG A 73 26.29 13.99 -2.51
CA ARG A 73 25.06 14.64 -2.93
C ARG A 73 24.84 14.39 -4.41
N THR A 74 23.64 13.89 -4.76
CA THR A 74 23.26 13.67 -6.16
C THR A 74 22.05 14.53 -6.49
N GLY A 75 22.19 15.39 -7.49
CA GLY A 75 21.12 16.21 -8.04
C GLY A 75 20.88 15.91 -9.52
N PRO A 76 19.99 16.66 -10.18
CA PRO A 76 19.71 16.52 -11.62
C PRO A 76 20.96 16.68 -12.51
N ASP A 77 21.92 17.50 -12.06
CA ASP A 77 23.14 17.83 -12.81
C ASP A 77 24.29 16.85 -12.53
N GLY A 78 24.06 15.83 -11.69
CA GLY A 78 25.05 14.82 -11.35
C GLY A 78 25.45 14.82 -9.86
N PRO A 79 26.49 14.06 -9.49
CA PRO A 79 26.95 13.95 -8.11
C PRO A 79 27.98 15.02 -7.76
N ASP A 80 27.79 15.64 -6.59
CA ASP A 80 28.84 16.36 -5.86
C ASP A 80 29.50 15.35 -4.88
N LEU A 81 30.79 15.10 -5.01
CA LEU A 81 31.51 14.16 -4.16
C LEU A 81 32.38 14.94 -3.17
N GLY A 82 32.29 14.56 -1.91
CA GLY A 82 32.98 15.20 -0.82
C GLY A 82 32.37 16.56 -0.41
N TYR A 83 32.79 17.01 0.76
CA TYR A 83 32.33 18.30 1.30
C TYR A 83 32.81 19.50 0.47
N GLU A 84 34.02 19.42 -0.07
CA GLU A 84 34.61 20.46 -0.93
C GLU A 84 33.79 20.63 -2.23
N GLY A 85 33.34 19.53 -2.84
CA GLY A 85 32.46 19.56 -4.02
C GLY A 85 31.14 20.25 -3.70
N LEU A 86 30.50 19.91 -2.58
CA LEU A 86 29.31 20.60 -2.12
C LEU A 86 29.57 22.09 -1.84
N ALA A 87 30.65 22.40 -1.16
CA ALA A 87 30.99 23.79 -0.80
C ALA A 87 31.25 24.67 -2.04
N ALA A 88 31.80 24.11 -3.11
CA ALA A 88 32.02 24.83 -4.36
C ALA A 88 30.73 25.22 -5.09
N THR A 89 29.66 24.44 -4.95
CA THR A 89 28.35 24.67 -5.61
C THR A 89 27.30 25.29 -4.71
N ALA A 90 27.44 25.17 -3.38
CA ALA A 90 26.49 25.69 -2.42
C ALA A 90 26.33 27.22 -2.52
N GLY A 91 25.10 27.68 -2.57
CA GLY A 91 24.76 29.09 -2.71
C GLY A 91 24.51 29.51 -4.16
N GLN A 92 24.71 28.64 -5.12
CA GLN A 92 24.38 28.89 -6.52
C GLN A 92 22.96 28.36 -6.80
N GLY A 93 22.08 29.18 -7.39
CA GLY A 93 20.77 28.75 -7.83
C GLY A 93 19.81 28.35 -6.70
N TRP A 94 19.71 29.17 -5.63
CA TRP A 94 18.70 28.99 -4.58
C TRP A 94 17.29 29.05 -5.17
N PRO A 95 16.34 28.19 -4.73
CA PRO A 95 14.94 28.34 -5.09
C PRO A 95 14.34 29.60 -4.43
N ASP A 96 13.39 30.24 -5.12
CA ASP A 96 12.58 31.33 -4.55
C ASP A 96 11.66 30.83 -3.44
N HIS A 97 11.31 29.53 -3.50
CA HIS A 97 10.44 28.89 -2.53
C HIS A 97 10.73 27.38 -2.47
N ILE A 98 10.71 26.82 -1.26
CA ILE A 98 10.82 25.38 -1.02
C ILE A 98 9.81 24.91 0.02
N GLU A 99 9.09 23.87 -0.33
CA GLU A 99 8.24 23.08 0.57
C GLU A 99 8.74 21.64 0.63
N ALA A 100 8.57 21.04 1.81
CA ALA A 100 8.84 19.62 2.03
C ALA A 100 7.59 18.98 2.60
N GLU A 101 7.12 17.95 1.92
CA GLU A 101 5.92 17.18 2.27
C GLU A 101 6.28 15.74 2.55
N ASP A 102 5.43 15.01 3.26
CA ASP A 102 5.54 13.56 3.51
C ASP A 102 6.89 13.12 4.10
N MET A 103 7.50 13.94 4.96
CA MET A 103 8.76 13.61 5.60
C MET A 103 8.65 12.33 6.45
N ARG A 104 9.46 11.34 6.09
CA ARG A 104 9.61 10.07 6.82
C ARG A 104 11.04 9.92 7.30
N LEU A 105 11.19 9.56 8.56
CA LEU A 105 12.46 9.24 9.19
C LEU A 105 12.41 7.80 9.69
N ILE A 106 13.41 7.00 9.33
CA ILE A 106 13.51 5.58 9.65
C ILE A 106 14.86 5.35 10.33
N PRO A 107 14.91 4.89 11.60
CA PRO A 107 16.15 4.54 12.25
C PRO A 107 16.71 3.27 11.59
N VAL A 108 17.93 3.38 11.05
CA VAL A 108 18.62 2.25 10.40
C VAL A 108 19.45 1.48 11.43
N SER A 109 20.18 2.22 12.26
CA SER A 109 20.91 1.71 13.42
C SER A 109 21.14 2.86 14.41
N SER A 110 21.70 2.58 15.59
CA SER A 110 22.09 3.64 16.52
C SER A 110 23.01 4.66 15.82
N GLY A 111 22.65 5.94 15.87
CA GLY A 111 23.39 7.02 15.23
C GLY A 111 23.23 7.13 13.71
N ILE A 112 22.34 6.34 13.08
CA ILE A 112 22.07 6.41 11.64
C ILE A 112 20.57 6.43 11.39
N VAL A 113 20.08 7.48 10.73
CA VAL A 113 18.68 7.66 10.33
C VAL A 113 18.60 7.90 8.82
N TYR A 114 17.73 7.16 8.14
CA TYR A 114 17.36 7.42 6.76
C TYR A 114 16.12 8.31 6.74
N GLY A 115 16.11 9.29 5.84
CA GLY A 115 14.98 10.18 5.64
C GLY A 115 14.59 10.28 4.17
N THR A 116 13.30 10.38 3.90
CA THR A 116 12.77 10.66 2.57
C THR A 116 11.62 11.65 2.66
N TYR A 117 11.47 12.51 1.66
CA TYR A 117 10.39 13.50 1.57
C TYR A 117 10.14 13.90 0.13
N ARG A 118 8.94 14.38 -0.15
CA ARG A 118 8.63 15.08 -1.39
C ARG A 118 9.02 16.55 -1.25
N TYR A 119 9.65 17.07 -2.29
CA TYR A 119 9.94 18.52 -2.33
C TYR A 119 9.15 19.17 -3.46
N ARG A 120 8.81 20.43 -3.23
CA ARG A 120 8.32 21.36 -4.25
C ARG A 120 9.17 22.61 -4.16
N VAL A 121 9.80 22.99 -5.26
CA VAL A 121 10.66 24.16 -5.36
C VAL A 121 10.23 25.03 -6.52
N ARG A 122 10.41 26.34 -6.39
CA ARG A 122 10.10 27.29 -7.45
C ARG A 122 11.34 28.12 -7.77
N TYR A 123 11.61 28.29 -9.08
CA TYR A 123 12.69 29.09 -9.63
C TYR A 123 12.09 30.01 -10.70
N GLY A 124 12.09 31.33 -10.48
CA GLY A 124 11.66 32.31 -11.48
C GLY A 124 10.28 32.07 -12.09
N GLY A 125 9.33 31.50 -11.32
CA GLY A 125 7.99 31.17 -11.81
C GLY A 125 7.81 29.73 -12.32
N HIS A 126 8.86 28.95 -12.46
CA HIS A 126 8.80 27.51 -12.77
C HIS A 126 8.78 26.70 -11.48
N GLU A 127 7.79 25.80 -11.34
CA GLU A 127 7.70 24.90 -10.21
C GLU A 127 8.23 23.51 -10.60
N VAL A 128 9.10 22.96 -9.75
CA VAL A 128 9.64 21.62 -9.88
C VAL A 128 9.33 20.86 -8.59
N SER A 129 8.80 19.66 -8.70
CA SER A 129 8.60 18.76 -7.57
C SER A 129 9.40 17.47 -7.77
N GLY A 130 9.66 16.77 -6.69
CA GLY A 130 10.41 15.53 -6.76
C GLY A 130 10.49 14.80 -5.43
N LEU A 131 11.32 13.77 -5.43
CA LEU A 131 11.66 12.99 -4.24
C LEU A 131 13.10 13.32 -3.82
N SER A 132 13.32 13.52 -2.53
CA SER A 132 14.65 13.67 -1.95
C SER A 132 14.84 12.65 -0.83
N GLU A 133 16.03 12.09 -0.78
CA GLU A 133 16.44 11.15 0.25
C GLU A 133 17.65 11.70 1.00
N ARG A 134 17.77 11.35 2.27
CA ARG A 134 18.89 11.78 3.12
C ARG A 134 19.32 10.68 4.07
N LEU A 135 20.61 10.56 4.26
CA LEU A 135 21.21 9.76 5.33
C LEU A 135 21.76 10.70 6.39
N PHE A 136 21.19 10.62 7.59
CA PHE A 136 21.66 11.37 8.76
C PHE A 136 22.54 10.47 9.59
N VAL A 137 23.66 11.01 10.05
CA VAL A 137 24.64 10.30 10.89
C VAL A 137 25.00 11.11 12.12
N SER A 138 25.15 10.45 13.25
CA SER A 138 25.67 11.03 14.47
C SER A 138 27.18 11.11 14.39
N THR A 139 27.74 12.27 14.73
CA THR A 139 29.18 12.54 14.76
C THR A 139 29.58 13.21 16.08
N PRO A 140 30.87 13.27 16.42
CA PRO A 140 31.31 14.06 17.57
C PRO A 140 30.96 15.56 17.49
N LYS A 141 30.73 16.08 16.29
CA LYS A 141 30.29 17.46 16.03
C LYS A 141 28.76 17.59 15.91
N GLY A 142 27.98 16.61 16.39
CA GLY A 142 26.52 16.51 16.26
C GLY A 142 26.05 15.77 15.02
N TRP A 143 24.74 15.73 14.82
CA TRP A 143 24.13 15.06 13.68
C TRP A 143 24.37 15.83 12.38
N LYS A 144 24.63 15.08 11.28
CA LYS A 144 24.97 15.59 9.97
C LYS A 144 24.30 14.81 8.86
N ILE A 145 24.09 15.43 7.71
CA ILE A 145 23.66 14.78 6.47
C ILE A 145 24.92 14.21 5.78
N ALA A 146 25.00 12.89 5.66
CA ALA A 146 26.13 12.19 5.02
C ALA A 146 25.86 11.86 3.55
N ALA A 147 24.60 11.69 3.17
CA ALA A 147 24.19 11.55 1.78
C ALA A 147 22.86 12.28 1.55
N SER A 148 22.70 12.84 0.37
CA SER A 148 21.46 13.46 -0.04
C SER A 148 21.26 13.29 -1.55
N THR A 149 20.02 13.01 -1.95
CA THR A 149 19.61 12.94 -3.35
C THR A 149 18.46 13.88 -3.60
N ALA A 150 18.30 14.37 -4.81
CA ALA A 150 17.12 15.10 -5.24
C ALA A 150 16.82 14.73 -6.71
N PHE A 151 15.73 13.99 -6.90
CA PHE A 151 15.28 13.59 -8.24
C PHE A 151 13.97 14.31 -8.55
N PRO A 152 13.93 15.14 -9.62
CA PRO A 152 12.68 15.74 -10.05
C PRO A 152 11.71 14.64 -10.47
N ALA A 153 10.46 14.75 -10.02
CA ALA A 153 9.36 13.97 -10.54
C ALA A 153 9.01 14.56 -11.91
N LEU A 154 9.39 13.89 -12.95
CA LEU A 154 8.95 14.20 -14.30
C LEU A 154 7.71 13.35 -14.59
N PRO A 155 6.50 13.92 -14.56
CA PRO A 155 5.29 13.18 -14.88
C PRO A 155 5.40 12.62 -16.29
N GLY A 156 5.23 11.31 -16.43
CA GLY A 156 5.19 10.64 -17.72
C GLY A 156 6.55 10.39 -18.41
N VAL A 157 7.69 10.74 -17.79
CA VAL A 157 9.00 10.31 -18.30
C VAL A 157 9.31 8.93 -17.72
N PRO A 158 9.38 7.90 -18.54
CA PRO A 158 9.75 6.57 -18.06
C PRO A 158 11.17 6.60 -17.48
N PRO A 159 11.47 5.77 -16.45
CA PRO A 159 12.82 5.65 -15.94
C PRO A 159 13.76 5.19 -17.06
N PRO A 160 15.06 5.58 -17.01
CA PRO A 160 16.02 5.15 -18.01
C PRO A 160 16.06 3.61 -18.10
N PRO A 161 16.41 3.06 -19.28
CA PRO A 161 16.51 1.63 -19.46
C PRO A 161 17.43 0.99 -18.41
N ARG A 162 17.01 -0.14 -17.84
CA ARG A 162 17.76 -0.86 -16.82
C ARG A 162 17.73 -2.37 -17.04
N ALA A 163 18.85 -3.02 -16.79
CA ALA A 163 18.94 -4.47 -16.76
C ALA A 163 19.05 -4.98 -15.31
N LEU A 164 18.18 -5.87 -14.91
CA LEU A 164 18.30 -6.67 -13.69
C LEU A 164 18.97 -7.98 -14.08
N VAL A 165 20.09 -8.35 -13.45
CA VAL A 165 20.89 -9.50 -13.87
C VAL A 165 21.21 -10.43 -12.69
N GLY A 166 21.45 -11.72 -12.98
CA GLY A 166 21.95 -12.68 -12.00
C GLY A 166 20.89 -13.34 -11.12
N ALA A 167 19.65 -12.85 -11.10
CA ALA A 167 18.59 -13.43 -10.31
C ALA A 167 18.05 -14.74 -10.88
N THR A 168 17.38 -15.53 -10.04
CA THR A 168 16.50 -16.61 -10.51
C THR A 168 15.13 -16.04 -10.86
N LEU A 169 14.74 -16.13 -12.13
CA LEU A 169 13.47 -15.61 -12.63
C LEU A 169 12.37 -16.66 -12.58
N VAL A 170 11.27 -16.35 -11.94
CA VAL A 170 9.98 -17.06 -12.05
C VAL A 170 9.05 -16.17 -12.88
N ASP A 171 8.76 -16.56 -14.12
CA ASP A 171 8.03 -15.71 -15.07
C ASP A 171 6.50 -15.76 -14.96
N GLY A 172 5.98 -16.53 -14.03
CA GLY A 172 4.54 -16.69 -13.79
C GLY A 172 3.82 -17.59 -14.80
N THR A 173 4.52 -18.17 -15.78
CA THR A 173 3.90 -19.05 -16.81
C THR A 173 3.75 -20.51 -16.39
N GLY A 174 4.26 -20.87 -15.21
CA GLY A 174 4.33 -22.27 -14.73
C GLY A 174 5.52 -23.05 -15.27
N ARG A 175 6.38 -22.46 -16.08
CA ARG A 175 7.65 -23.05 -16.50
C ARG A 175 8.66 -23.12 -15.36
N PRO A 176 9.66 -23.99 -15.40
CA PRO A 176 10.73 -24.01 -14.41
C PRO A 176 11.41 -22.64 -14.29
N PRO A 177 11.86 -22.28 -13.07
CA PRO A 177 12.62 -21.05 -12.88
C PRO A 177 13.88 -20.99 -13.74
N VAL A 178 14.21 -19.80 -14.24
CA VAL A 178 15.39 -19.53 -15.06
C VAL A 178 16.50 -18.96 -14.14
N PRO A 179 17.58 -19.72 -13.87
CA PRO A 179 18.70 -19.20 -13.09
C PRO A 179 19.52 -18.21 -13.92
N ASP A 180 20.27 -17.32 -13.25
CA ASP A 180 21.11 -16.29 -13.86
C ASP A 180 20.40 -15.53 -15.00
N ALA A 181 19.16 -15.12 -14.72
CA ALA A 181 18.31 -14.45 -15.68
C ALA A 181 18.69 -12.98 -15.87
N VAL A 182 18.23 -12.44 -16.98
CA VAL A 182 18.22 -11.00 -17.30
C VAL A 182 16.78 -10.55 -17.47
N VAL A 183 16.42 -9.42 -16.85
CA VAL A 183 15.18 -8.70 -17.12
C VAL A 183 15.55 -7.29 -17.57
N LEU A 184 15.24 -6.97 -18.82
CA LEU A 184 15.44 -5.64 -19.39
C LEU A 184 14.17 -4.82 -19.21
N LEU A 185 14.33 -3.64 -18.64
CA LEU A 185 13.27 -2.66 -18.45
C LEU A 185 13.53 -1.47 -19.38
N ARG A 186 12.51 -1.08 -20.13
CA ARG A 186 12.54 0.07 -21.03
C ARG A 186 11.16 0.73 -21.07
N ASP A 187 11.12 2.04 -20.94
CA ASP A 187 9.88 2.83 -21.03
C ASP A 187 8.76 2.32 -20.10
N GLY A 188 9.13 1.90 -18.88
CA GLY A 188 8.20 1.37 -17.89
C GLY A 188 7.64 -0.04 -18.21
N LYS A 189 8.24 -0.75 -19.18
CA LYS A 189 7.84 -2.10 -19.60
C LYS A 189 8.99 -3.08 -19.51
N ILE A 190 8.66 -4.36 -19.45
CA ILE A 190 9.62 -5.45 -19.62
C ILE A 190 9.82 -5.64 -21.11
N ASP A 191 11.02 -5.29 -21.57
CA ASP A 191 11.45 -5.43 -22.99
C ASP A 191 11.87 -6.87 -23.29
N CYS A 192 12.59 -7.49 -22.35
CA CYS A 192 13.01 -8.88 -22.42
C CYS A 192 13.12 -9.48 -21.00
N ALA A 193 12.78 -10.76 -20.84
CA ALA A 193 12.98 -11.51 -19.60
C ALA A 193 13.33 -12.97 -19.92
N GLY A 194 14.47 -13.46 -19.43
CA GLY A 194 14.91 -14.83 -19.68
C GLY A 194 16.40 -15.06 -19.44
N PRO A 195 16.96 -16.17 -19.96
CA PRO A 195 18.38 -16.45 -19.82
C PRO A 195 19.23 -15.40 -20.58
N ARG A 196 20.47 -15.15 -20.14
CA ARG A 196 21.37 -14.16 -20.76
C ARG A 196 21.53 -14.33 -22.27
N SER A 197 21.48 -15.57 -22.74
CA SER A 197 21.58 -15.87 -24.18
C SER A 197 20.38 -15.38 -24.99
N ALA A 198 19.22 -15.28 -24.39
CA ALA A 198 18.00 -14.77 -25.02
C ALA A 198 17.77 -13.28 -24.79
N CYS A 199 18.32 -12.73 -23.70
CA CYS A 199 18.18 -11.33 -23.29
C CYS A 199 19.56 -10.69 -23.11
N PRO A 200 20.31 -10.38 -24.19
CA PRO A 200 21.61 -9.70 -24.09
C PRO A 200 21.41 -8.29 -23.54
N VAL A 201 22.26 -7.90 -22.59
CA VAL A 201 22.25 -6.54 -22.03
C VAL A 201 22.87 -5.58 -23.02
N PRO A 202 22.16 -4.56 -23.53
CA PRO A 202 22.73 -3.59 -24.46
C PRO A 202 23.82 -2.74 -23.78
N GLU A 203 24.78 -2.26 -24.56
CA GLU A 203 25.81 -1.34 -24.09
C GLU A 203 25.20 -0.03 -23.60
N GLY A 204 25.73 0.52 -22.51
CA GLY A 204 25.26 1.77 -21.91
C GLY A 204 23.98 1.67 -21.06
N VAL A 205 23.37 0.48 -20.94
CA VAL A 205 22.21 0.26 -20.05
C VAL A 205 22.70 0.10 -18.61
N GLY A 206 22.03 0.81 -17.68
CA GLY A 206 22.30 0.66 -16.24
C GLY A 206 22.03 -0.77 -15.76
N VAL A 207 22.99 -1.39 -15.09
CA VAL A 207 22.89 -2.78 -14.61
C VAL A 207 22.71 -2.80 -13.10
N THR A 208 21.76 -3.61 -12.63
CA THR A 208 21.59 -3.95 -11.22
C THR A 208 21.83 -5.44 -11.04
N ASP A 209 22.87 -5.81 -10.28
CA ASP A 209 23.16 -7.20 -9.95
C ASP A 209 22.23 -7.67 -8.82
N LEU A 210 21.48 -8.71 -9.10
CA LEU A 210 20.54 -9.38 -8.19
C LEU A 210 20.93 -10.86 -7.97
N SER A 211 22.23 -11.18 -8.08
CA SER A 211 22.74 -12.53 -7.85
C SER A 211 22.31 -13.06 -6.48
N GLY A 212 21.81 -14.31 -6.45
CA GLY A 212 21.27 -14.93 -5.25
C GLY A 212 19.84 -14.51 -4.86
N GLN A 213 19.21 -13.61 -5.60
CA GLN A 213 17.83 -13.17 -5.39
C GLN A 213 16.88 -13.83 -6.39
N TRP A 214 15.59 -13.61 -6.15
CA TRP A 214 14.51 -14.10 -7.01
C TRP A 214 13.74 -12.92 -7.59
N ILE A 215 13.41 -13.00 -8.88
CA ILE A 215 12.48 -12.08 -9.53
C ILE A 215 11.20 -12.85 -9.83
N THR A 216 10.07 -12.32 -9.38
CA THR A 216 8.74 -12.83 -9.68
C THR A 216 7.87 -11.71 -10.24
N PRO A 217 6.77 -12.01 -10.96
CA PRO A 217 5.73 -11.03 -11.19
C PRO A 217 5.24 -10.46 -9.86
N GLY A 218 4.88 -9.19 -9.85
CA GLY A 218 4.23 -8.59 -8.69
C GLY A 218 2.91 -9.29 -8.36
N LEU A 219 2.58 -9.38 -7.09
CA LEU A 219 1.31 -9.95 -6.65
C LEU A 219 0.15 -9.04 -7.07
N VAL A 220 -1.01 -9.65 -7.35
CA VAL A 220 -2.25 -8.94 -7.63
C VAL A 220 -3.23 -9.25 -6.49
N ASP A 221 -3.68 -8.21 -5.77
CA ASP A 221 -4.76 -8.38 -4.80
C ASP A 221 -6.10 -8.02 -5.46
N ALA A 222 -6.92 -9.04 -5.68
CA ALA A 222 -8.19 -8.92 -6.37
C ALA A 222 -9.35 -8.44 -5.47
N HIS A 223 -9.09 -8.18 -4.18
CA HIS A 223 -10.12 -7.79 -3.23
C HIS A 223 -9.60 -6.86 -2.14
N VAL A 224 -9.57 -5.57 -2.44
CA VAL A 224 -9.20 -4.52 -1.49
C VAL A 224 -10.28 -3.46 -1.39
N HIS A 225 -10.18 -2.60 -0.37
CA HIS A 225 -11.07 -1.46 -0.14
C HIS A 225 -10.25 -0.27 0.37
N PHE A 226 -10.04 0.73 -0.45
CA PHE A 226 -9.30 1.94 -0.07
C PHE A 226 -10.07 2.85 0.89
N SER A 227 -11.39 2.77 0.88
CA SER A 227 -12.25 3.64 1.66
C SER A 227 -12.86 2.99 2.89
N GLN A 228 -12.53 1.74 3.21
CA GLN A 228 -12.97 1.10 4.44
C GLN A 228 -12.08 1.51 5.62
N THR A 229 -12.73 1.79 6.75
CA THR A 229 -12.06 2.30 7.96
C THR A 229 -11.09 1.32 8.61
N GLY A 230 -11.22 0.03 8.35
CA GLY A 230 -10.49 -1.02 9.06
C GLY A 230 -11.06 -1.36 10.45
N TRP A 231 -12.12 -0.66 10.87
CA TRP A 231 -12.87 -0.95 12.09
C TRP A 231 -14.10 -1.83 11.81
N ALA A 232 -14.82 -2.19 12.87
CA ALA A 232 -16.01 -3.04 12.77
C ALA A 232 -17.20 -2.37 12.05
N ASP A 233 -17.12 -1.08 11.73
CA ASP A 233 -18.11 -0.29 11.01
C ASP A 233 -17.90 -0.20 9.50
N GLY A 234 -16.86 -0.86 8.97
CA GLY A 234 -16.55 -0.84 7.54
C GLY A 234 -17.52 -1.62 6.64
N ARG A 235 -18.54 -2.30 7.20
CA ARG A 235 -19.43 -3.23 6.49
C ARG A 235 -20.90 -2.91 6.78
N PRO A 236 -21.85 -3.20 5.85
CA PRO A 236 -23.28 -2.94 6.07
C PRO A 236 -23.91 -3.75 7.22
N ASP A 237 -23.37 -4.94 7.49
CA ASP A 237 -23.78 -5.86 8.55
C ASP A 237 -22.97 -5.72 9.85
N SER A 238 -22.27 -4.59 10.03
CA SER A 238 -21.29 -4.39 11.09
C SER A 238 -21.84 -3.66 12.32
N LEU A 239 -20.99 -3.56 13.34
CA LEU A 239 -21.30 -2.87 14.59
C LEU A 239 -20.98 -1.37 14.49
N ASP A 240 -21.83 -0.55 15.11
CA ASP A 240 -21.53 0.87 15.29
C ASP A 240 -20.47 1.08 16.37
N VAL A 241 -19.27 1.52 15.95
CA VAL A 241 -18.16 1.81 16.85
C VAL A 241 -17.76 3.29 16.83
N ARG A 242 -18.60 4.16 16.24
CA ARG A 242 -18.34 5.60 16.09
C ARG A 242 -18.05 6.34 17.39
N ALA A 243 -18.57 5.87 18.51
CA ALA A 243 -18.31 6.47 19.82
C ALA A 243 -16.82 6.43 20.20
N GLY A 244 -16.10 5.37 19.80
CA GLY A 244 -14.66 5.23 20.06
C GLY A 244 -13.78 5.54 18.84
N HIS A 245 -14.33 5.38 17.64
CA HIS A 245 -13.62 5.52 16.36
C HIS A 245 -14.44 6.38 15.40
N PRO A 246 -14.21 7.70 15.36
CA PRO A 246 -14.99 8.63 14.52
C PRO A 246 -14.92 8.25 13.05
N TYR A 247 -16.04 7.79 12.50
CA TYR A 247 -16.13 7.25 11.14
C TYR A 247 -15.80 8.30 10.08
N GLU A 248 -16.43 9.46 10.17
CA GLU A 248 -16.27 10.54 9.20
C GLU A 248 -14.82 11.04 9.12
N ALA A 249 -14.17 11.18 10.27
CA ALA A 249 -12.77 11.61 10.33
C ALA A 249 -11.83 10.56 9.73
N THR A 250 -12.09 9.27 9.97
CA THR A 250 -11.30 8.18 9.41
C THR A 250 -11.46 8.10 7.90
N VAL A 251 -12.69 8.21 7.37
CA VAL A 251 -12.94 8.23 5.93
C VAL A 251 -12.32 9.46 5.27
N ALA A 252 -12.38 10.61 5.91
CA ALA A 252 -11.75 11.85 5.42
C ALA A 252 -10.22 11.71 5.34
N ASP A 253 -9.58 11.10 6.34
CA ASP A 253 -8.12 10.81 6.31
C ASP A 253 -7.75 9.84 5.19
N LEU A 254 -8.51 8.76 5.00
CA LEU A 254 -8.31 7.82 3.89
C LEU A 254 -8.43 8.50 2.53
N LYS A 255 -9.43 9.37 2.36
CA LYS A 255 -9.64 10.15 1.13
C LYS A 255 -8.50 11.13 0.86
N SER A 256 -7.96 11.74 1.90
CA SER A 256 -6.86 12.71 1.80
C SER A 256 -5.52 12.03 1.51
N HIS A 257 -5.30 10.82 2.03
CA HIS A 257 -4.02 10.11 1.99
C HIS A 257 -4.12 8.67 1.46
N PRO A 258 -4.77 8.41 0.31
CA PRO A 258 -4.93 7.04 -0.21
C PRO A 258 -3.60 6.39 -0.61
N GLU A 259 -2.55 7.18 -0.86
CA GLU A 259 -1.20 6.71 -1.15
C GLU A 259 -0.58 5.90 0.00
N ARG A 260 -1.02 6.10 1.26
CA ARG A 260 -0.58 5.27 2.39
C ARG A 260 -0.97 3.81 2.19
N VAL A 261 -2.22 3.59 1.75
CA VAL A 261 -2.74 2.25 1.43
C VAL A 261 -2.00 1.66 0.23
N GLY A 262 -1.83 2.45 -0.84
CA GLY A 262 -1.10 2.03 -2.04
C GLY A 262 0.34 1.59 -1.73
N ARG A 263 1.09 2.39 -0.97
CA ARG A 263 2.47 2.04 -0.57
C ARG A 263 2.53 0.80 0.32
N SER A 264 1.55 0.60 1.20
CA SER A 264 1.47 -0.61 2.03
C SER A 264 1.37 -1.88 1.18
N HIS A 265 0.59 -1.83 0.09
CA HIS A 265 0.52 -2.92 -0.87
C HIS A 265 1.86 -3.16 -1.57
N LEU A 266 2.50 -2.11 -2.10
CA LEU A 266 3.82 -2.25 -2.73
C LEU A 266 4.89 -2.81 -1.78
N CYS A 267 4.93 -2.35 -0.52
CA CYS A 267 5.85 -2.89 0.49
C CYS A 267 5.62 -4.38 0.77
N SER A 268 4.42 -4.89 0.47
CA SER A 268 4.06 -6.31 0.59
C SER A 268 4.25 -7.09 -0.73
N GLY A 269 4.84 -6.47 -1.76
CA GLY A 269 5.03 -7.09 -3.08
C GLY A 269 3.77 -7.10 -3.96
N VAL A 270 2.70 -6.42 -3.55
CA VAL A 270 1.46 -6.29 -4.33
C VAL A 270 1.56 -5.08 -5.25
N THR A 271 1.67 -5.32 -6.55
CA THR A 271 1.90 -4.28 -7.58
C THR A 271 0.64 -3.87 -8.32
N ALA A 272 -0.45 -4.62 -8.16
CA ALA A 272 -1.76 -4.28 -8.69
C ALA A 272 -2.85 -4.67 -7.70
N VAL A 273 -3.91 -3.85 -7.62
CA VAL A 273 -5.03 -4.06 -6.71
C VAL A 273 -6.35 -3.79 -7.39
N PHE A 274 -7.40 -4.51 -7.00
CA PHE A 274 -8.76 -4.19 -7.36
C PHE A 274 -9.51 -3.69 -6.12
N ASP A 275 -9.78 -2.36 -6.09
CA ASP A 275 -10.72 -1.78 -5.13
C ASP A 275 -12.13 -2.20 -5.54
N VAL A 276 -12.63 -3.22 -4.87
CA VAL A 276 -13.93 -3.81 -5.18
C VAL A 276 -15.08 -3.11 -4.49
N GLY A 277 -14.89 -1.88 -4.11
CA GLY A 277 -15.96 -0.97 -3.77
C GLY A 277 -15.74 -0.13 -2.53
N GLY A 278 -16.39 1.01 -2.52
CA GLY A 278 -16.30 2.00 -1.48
C GLY A 278 -16.97 3.31 -1.85
N TYR A 279 -16.45 4.42 -1.36
CA TYR A 279 -16.95 5.75 -1.68
C TYR A 279 -16.63 6.17 -3.13
N PRO A 280 -17.40 7.07 -3.74
CA PRO A 280 -17.21 7.52 -5.13
C PRO A 280 -15.80 8.03 -5.44
N TRP A 281 -15.11 8.63 -4.48
CA TRP A 281 -13.77 9.17 -4.68
C TRP A 281 -12.72 8.11 -5.07
N THR A 282 -12.96 6.82 -4.75
CA THR A 282 -12.05 5.73 -5.13
C THR A 282 -11.95 5.54 -6.63
N LEU A 283 -12.96 5.97 -7.38
CA LEU A 283 -12.95 5.92 -8.85
C LEU A 283 -11.88 6.83 -9.49
N ALA A 284 -11.34 7.79 -8.75
CA ALA A 284 -10.23 8.62 -9.22
C ALA A 284 -8.85 7.96 -9.02
N LEU A 285 -8.75 6.90 -8.19
CA LEU A 285 -7.48 6.26 -7.86
C LEU A 285 -6.75 5.66 -9.07
N PRO A 286 -7.42 5.00 -10.03
CA PRO A 286 -6.75 4.50 -11.22
C PRO A 286 -5.94 5.58 -11.95
N ALA A 287 -6.57 6.71 -12.25
CA ALA A 287 -5.90 7.83 -12.93
C ALA A 287 -4.86 8.53 -12.05
N ARG A 288 -5.09 8.61 -10.74
CA ARG A 288 -4.15 9.22 -9.79
C ARG A 288 -2.88 8.41 -9.62
N PHE A 289 -2.98 7.07 -9.59
CA PHE A 289 -1.84 6.18 -9.30
C PHE A 289 -1.11 5.70 -10.55
N GLU A 290 -1.76 5.65 -11.71
CA GLU A 290 -1.14 5.15 -12.96
C GLU A 290 0.18 5.85 -13.33
N PRO A 291 0.33 7.18 -13.18
CA PRO A 291 1.59 7.85 -13.50
C PRO A 291 2.66 7.73 -12.39
N ASP A 292 2.31 7.21 -11.20
CA ASP A 292 3.24 7.15 -10.05
C ASP A 292 3.81 5.72 -9.90
N PHE A 293 5.05 5.51 -10.31
CA PHE A 293 5.74 4.23 -10.18
C PHE A 293 5.96 3.77 -8.72
N ALA A 294 5.74 4.65 -7.74
CA ALA A 294 5.74 4.32 -6.32
C ALA A 294 4.36 3.89 -5.80
N MET A 295 3.39 3.67 -6.70
CA MET A 295 2.04 3.20 -6.39
C MET A 295 1.71 1.91 -7.15
N PRO A 296 0.86 1.04 -6.58
CA PRO A 296 0.33 -0.10 -7.34
C PRO A 296 -0.63 0.40 -8.42
N ARG A 297 -0.80 -0.37 -9.47
CA ARG A 297 -1.90 -0.16 -10.40
C ARG A 297 -3.22 -0.43 -9.69
N VAL A 298 -4.21 0.41 -9.92
CA VAL A 298 -5.53 0.30 -9.28
C VAL A 298 -6.61 0.12 -10.35
N ALA A 299 -7.47 -0.87 -10.17
CA ALA A 299 -8.81 -0.88 -10.76
C ALA A 299 -9.83 -0.60 -9.65
N ALA A 300 -10.93 0.11 -9.96
CA ALA A 300 -11.90 0.53 -8.96
C ALA A 300 -13.35 0.29 -9.42
N ALA A 301 -14.17 -0.26 -8.50
CA ALA A 301 -15.61 -0.45 -8.68
C ALA A 301 -16.44 0.76 -8.18
N GLY A 302 -15.91 1.56 -7.25
CA GLY A 302 -16.65 2.66 -6.64
C GLY A 302 -17.81 2.18 -5.74
N PRO A 303 -18.94 2.91 -5.66
CA PRO A 303 -20.06 2.52 -4.81
C PRO A 303 -20.59 1.11 -5.09
N LEU A 304 -20.91 0.40 -4.01
CA LEU A 304 -21.42 -0.96 -4.07
C LEU A 304 -22.95 -0.97 -4.21
N LEU A 305 -23.46 -1.86 -5.01
CA LEU A 305 -24.88 -2.23 -4.96
C LEU A 305 -25.11 -3.18 -3.79
N SER A 306 -26.14 -2.99 -2.99
CA SER A 306 -26.39 -3.82 -1.82
C SER A 306 -27.86 -4.21 -1.69
N THR A 307 -28.15 -5.47 -1.38
CA THR A 307 -29.48 -5.96 -1.06
C THR A 307 -29.99 -5.49 0.31
N LEU A 308 -29.08 -4.99 1.15
CA LEU A 308 -29.36 -4.39 2.46
C LEU A 308 -29.04 -2.89 2.39
N ASP A 309 -29.93 -2.03 2.88
CA ASP A 309 -29.64 -0.59 2.98
C ASP A 309 -28.64 -0.33 4.11
N HIS A 310 -27.61 0.45 3.80
CA HIS A 310 -26.52 0.69 4.75
C HIS A 310 -26.74 1.99 5.53
N TRP A 311 -26.70 1.89 6.84
CA TRP A 311 -26.94 3.00 7.77
C TRP A 311 -25.79 4.00 7.90
N LEU A 312 -24.55 3.63 7.47
CA LEU A 312 -23.35 4.47 7.53
C LEU A 312 -23.01 5.19 6.20
N ASN A 313 -24.00 5.47 5.37
CA ASN A 313 -23.77 6.37 4.25
C ASN A 313 -23.57 7.81 4.77
N LEU A 314 -22.49 8.47 4.31
CA LEU A 314 -22.31 9.90 4.58
C LEU A 314 -23.40 10.72 3.88
N PRO A 315 -23.81 11.87 4.43
CA PRO A 315 -24.89 12.67 3.82
C PRO A 315 -24.64 13.08 2.38
N ALA A 316 -23.40 13.40 2.03
CA ALA A 316 -23.01 13.87 0.69
C ALA A 316 -22.42 12.78 -0.20
N GLU A 317 -21.99 11.65 0.36
CA GLU A 317 -21.32 10.59 -0.38
C GLU A 317 -21.86 9.22 0.09
N ARG A 318 -22.31 8.40 -0.85
CA ARG A 318 -22.78 7.05 -0.54
C ARG A 318 -21.79 6.00 -1.03
N GLN A 319 -21.38 5.12 -0.14
CA GLN A 319 -20.63 3.92 -0.51
C GLN A 319 -21.54 2.75 -0.94
N PHE A 320 -22.83 2.77 -0.54
CA PHE A 320 -23.82 1.75 -0.86
C PHE A 320 -25.02 2.33 -1.57
N ILE A 321 -25.41 1.67 -2.66
CA ILE A 321 -26.62 1.95 -3.42
C ILE A 321 -27.60 0.79 -3.16
N PHE A 322 -28.72 1.08 -2.53
CA PHE A 322 -29.69 0.06 -2.16
C PHE A 322 -30.41 -0.52 -3.36
N LEU A 323 -30.32 -1.83 -3.54
CA LEU A 323 -31.03 -2.63 -4.52
C LEU A 323 -32.47 -2.91 -4.07
N LYS A 324 -33.28 -1.86 -3.99
CA LYS A 324 -34.66 -1.97 -3.54
C LYS A 324 -35.46 -2.92 -4.44
N ASP A 325 -35.32 -2.81 -5.76
CA ASP A 325 -36.04 -3.54 -6.77
C ASP A 325 -35.23 -3.64 -8.08
N ALA A 326 -35.76 -4.25 -9.12
CA ALA A 326 -35.11 -4.41 -10.41
C ALA A 326 -34.75 -3.08 -11.08
N ASP A 327 -35.55 -2.03 -10.90
CA ASP A 327 -35.27 -0.71 -11.47
C ASP A 327 -34.11 -0.02 -10.76
N ALA A 328 -34.00 -0.20 -9.44
CA ALA A 328 -32.85 0.24 -8.68
C ALA A 328 -31.58 -0.50 -9.11
N GLY A 329 -31.65 -1.80 -9.41
CA GLY A 329 -30.54 -2.59 -9.95
C GLY A 329 -30.04 -2.02 -11.28
N ARG A 330 -30.91 -1.81 -12.24
CA ARG A 330 -30.57 -1.22 -13.55
C ARG A 330 -30.01 0.21 -13.39
N SER A 331 -30.67 1.03 -12.60
CA SER A 331 -30.27 2.43 -12.40
C SER A 331 -28.91 2.54 -11.69
N GLY A 332 -28.64 1.69 -10.70
CA GLY A 332 -27.37 1.62 -10.02
C GLY A 332 -26.22 1.23 -10.96
N ALA A 333 -26.41 0.20 -11.79
CA ALA A 333 -25.40 -0.20 -12.76
C ALA A 333 -25.14 0.89 -13.84
N ARG A 334 -26.19 1.61 -14.30
CA ARG A 334 -26.05 2.77 -15.20
C ARG A 334 -25.25 3.89 -14.56
N TYR A 335 -25.56 4.21 -13.32
CA TYR A 335 -24.86 5.24 -12.58
C TYR A 335 -23.36 4.90 -12.48
N LEU A 336 -23.02 3.69 -12.04
CA LEU A 336 -21.63 3.26 -11.91
C LEU A 336 -20.89 3.32 -13.26
N ALA A 337 -21.52 2.86 -14.34
CA ALA A 337 -20.94 2.96 -15.68
C ALA A 337 -20.68 4.41 -16.09
N ALA A 338 -21.63 5.32 -15.82
CA ALA A 338 -21.48 6.75 -16.10
C ALA A 338 -20.39 7.43 -15.27
N GLN A 339 -20.09 6.90 -14.07
CA GLN A 339 -18.99 7.39 -13.22
C GLN A 339 -17.63 6.80 -13.58
N GLY A 340 -17.53 5.93 -14.58
CA GLY A 340 -16.27 5.31 -15.00
C GLY A 340 -15.84 4.11 -14.16
N SER A 341 -16.77 3.46 -13.44
CA SER A 341 -16.50 2.21 -12.74
C SER A 341 -15.94 1.16 -13.70
N GLN A 342 -14.96 0.38 -13.22
CA GLN A 342 -14.36 -0.72 -13.97
C GLN A 342 -15.01 -2.07 -13.68
N ALA A 343 -15.91 -2.13 -12.70
CA ALA A 343 -16.78 -3.28 -12.40
C ALA A 343 -18.01 -2.83 -11.62
N VAL A 344 -19.03 -3.67 -11.55
CA VAL A 344 -20.14 -3.51 -10.61
C VAL A 344 -19.94 -4.48 -9.44
N LYS A 345 -19.77 -3.95 -8.24
CA LYS A 345 -19.74 -4.76 -7.02
C LYS A 345 -21.10 -4.84 -6.40
N VAL A 346 -21.52 -6.06 -6.04
CA VAL A 346 -22.77 -6.32 -5.33
C VAL A 346 -22.46 -6.95 -3.96
N TRP A 347 -23.01 -6.40 -2.90
CA TRP A 347 -23.19 -7.08 -1.64
C TRP A 347 -24.54 -7.78 -1.62
N TYR A 348 -24.51 -9.08 -1.88
CA TYR A 348 -25.67 -9.92 -1.90
C TYR A 348 -25.78 -10.62 -0.54
N ILE A 349 -26.56 -10.02 0.35
CA ILE A 349 -26.73 -10.42 1.74
C ILE A 349 -28.22 -10.65 1.96
N ALA A 350 -28.60 -11.69 2.72
CA ALA A 350 -29.97 -11.89 3.16
C ALA A 350 -30.44 -10.66 3.99
N ALA A 351 -31.51 -10.03 3.57
CA ALA A 351 -32.01 -8.81 4.19
C ALA A 351 -33.34 -9.10 4.93
N PRO A 352 -33.48 -8.70 6.20
CA PRO A 352 -34.73 -8.87 6.94
C PRO A 352 -35.92 -8.24 6.20
N GLY A 353 -37.03 -8.98 6.11
CA GLY A 353 -38.25 -8.52 5.46
C GLY A 353 -38.26 -8.51 3.93
N ARG A 354 -37.23 -9.11 3.30
CA ARG A 354 -37.15 -9.31 1.84
C ARG A 354 -37.13 -10.78 1.49
N THR A 355 -37.81 -11.14 0.40
CA THR A 355 -37.75 -12.53 -0.09
C THR A 355 -36.51 -12.77 -0.96
N PRO A 356 -36.01 -14.01 -1.06
CA PRO A 356 -34.92 -14.35 -1.98
C PRO A 356 -35.21 -13.94 -3.42
N GLU A 357 -36.45 -14.09 -3.89
CA GLU A 357 -36.88 -13.77 -5.26
C GLU A 357 -36.82 -12.27 -5.55
N GLU A 358 -37.24 -11.41 -4.59
CA GLU A 358 -37.16 -9.96 -4.71
C GLU A 358 -35.70 -9.50 -4.82
N MET A 359 -34.84 -10.07 -3.98
CA MET A 359 -33.43 -9.75 -4.01
C MET A 359 -32.76 -10.24 -5.30
N ALA A 360 -33.06 -11.47 -5.71
CA ALA A 360 -32.56 -12.05 -6.96
C ALA A 360 -32.96 -11.20 -8.18
N ALA A 361 -34.22 -10.78 -8.27
CA ALA A 361 -34.72 -9.93 -9.36
C ALA A 361 -33.92 -8.63 -9.48
N ALA A 362 -33.61 -8.00 -8.34
CA ALA A 362 -32.82 -6.76 -8.32
C ALA A 362 -31.35 -6.99 -8.74
N VAL A 363 -30.74 -8.07 -8.28
CA VAL A 363 -29.36 -8.45 -8.63
C VAL A 363 -29.26 -8.83 -10.11
N HIS A 364 -30.18 -9.63 -10.66
CA HIS A 364 -30.21 -9.99 -12.06
C HIS A 364 -30.37 -8.79 -12.98
N ALA A 365 -31.27 -7.88 -12.63
CA ALA A 365 -31.49 -6.65 -13.41
C ALA A 365 -30.23 -5.75 -13.43
N GLY A 366 -29.54 -5.64 -12.29
CA GLY A 366 -28.25 -4.95 -12.20
C GLY A 366 -27.15 -5.64 -13.01
N ALA A 367 -27.09 -6.98 -12.97
CA ALA A 367 -26.14 -7.78 -13.73
C ALA A 367 -26.34 -7.68 -15.25
N GLU A 368 -27.60 -7.70 -15.72
CA GLU A 368 -27.95 -7.54 -17.13
C GLU A 368 -27.50 -6.17 -17.65
N GLU A 369 -27.83 -5.10 -16.92
CA GLU A 369 -27.42 -3.74 -17.26
C GLU A 369 -25.88 -3.58 -17.24
N ALA A 370 -25.19 -4.13 -16.22
CA ALA A 370 -23.74 -4.12 -16.16
C ALA A 370 -23.11 -4.81 -17.37
N ARG A 371 -23.64 -5.98 -17.74
CA ARG A 371 -23.18 -6.74 -18.92
C ARG A 371 -23.38 -5.96 -20.22
N SER A 372 -24.52 -5.28 -20.40
CA SER A 372 -24.78 -4.45 -21.57
C SER A 372 -23.75 -3.31 -21.72
N ARG A 373 -23.16 -2.89 -20.60
CA ARG A 373 -22.12 -1.86 -20.53
C ARG A 373 -20.70 -2.42 -20.46
N LYS A 374 -20.55 -3.73 -20.64
CA LYS A 374 -19.25 -4.45 -20.59
C LYS A 374 -18.54 -4.33 -19.22
N LEU A 375 -19.29 -4.14 -18.15
CA LEU A 375 -18.76 -4.13 -16.79
C LEU A 375 -18.89 -5.55 -16.19
N PRO A 376 -17.80 -6.13 -15.71
CA PRO A 376 -17.87 -7.39 -14.97
C PRO A 376 -18.60 -7.18 -13.63
N MET A 377 -19.36 -8.19 -13.21
CA MET A 377 -20.00 -8.18 -11.90
C MET A 377 -19.17 -8.97 -10.89
N ILE A 378 -18.90 -8.34 -9.75
CA ILE A 378 -18.22 -8.92 -8.57
C ILE A 378 -19.26 -9.05 -7.47
N VAL A 379 -19.39 -10.22 -6.86
CA VAL A 379 -20.42 -10.45 -5.85
C VAL A 379 -19.83 -10.95 -4.54
N HIS A 380 -20.19 -10.28 -3.45
CA HIS A 380 -20.10 -10.81 -2.10
C HIS A 380 -21.32 -11.69 -1.86
N ALA A 381 -21.13 -12.95 -1.57
CA ALA A 381 -22.20 -13.86 -1.14
C ALA A 381 -21.59 -14.95 -0.26
N THR A 382 -21.96 -14.97 1.01
CA THR A 382 -21.42 -15.91 2.01
C THR A 382 -22.39 -17.04 2.35
N GLU A 383 -23.61 -16.99 1.83
CA GLU A 383 -24.61 -18.05 1.93
C GLU A 383 -24.64 -18.84 0.62
N LEU A 384 -24.69 -20.17 0.69
CA LEU A 384 -24.63 -21.07 -0.48
C LEU A 384 -25.72 -20.76 -1.51
N ALA A 385 -26.94 -20.50 -1.05
CA ALA A 385 -28.05 -20.16 -1.93
C ALA A 385 -27.81 -18.86 -2.69
N LEU A 386 -27.35 -17.80 -2.02
CA LEU A 386 -27.04 -16.50 -2.63
C LEU A 386 -25.81 -16.58 -3.54
N ALA A 387 -24.81 -17.38 -3.18
CA ALA A 387 -23.64 -17.60 -4.01
C ALA A 387 -23.99 -18.31 -5.34
N LYS A 388 -24.86 -19.31 -5.30
CA LYS A 388 -25.39 -19.95 -6.53
C LYS A 388 -26.17 -18.94 -7.38
N GLU A 389 -26.99 -18.14 -6.76
CA GLU A 389 -27.80 -17.13 -7.48
C GLU A 389 -26.92 -16.04 -8.09
N ALA A 390 -25.87 -15.63 -7.41
CA ALA A 390 -24.87 -14.72 -7.97
C ALA A 390 -24.19 -15.31 -9.23
N LEU A 391 -23.85 -16.59 -9.21
CA LEU A 391 -23.29 -17.28 -10.38
C LEU A 391 -24.28 -17.36 -11.53
N ARG A 392 -25.58 -17.63 -11.28
CA ARG A 392 -26.66 -17.62 -12.27
C ARG A 392 -26.84 -16.21 -12.86
N ALA A 393 -26.73 -15.17 -12.07
CA ALA A 393 -26.76 -13.78 -12.53
C ALA A 393 -25.54 -13.40 -13.39
N GLY A 394 -24.49 -14.22 -13.39
CA GLY A 394 -23.29 -14.04 -14.22
C GLY A 394 -22.15 -13.34 -13.52
N ALA A 395 -22.00 -13.50 -12.21
CA ALA A 395 -20.83 -13.05 -11.47
C ALA A 395 -19.54 -13.54 -12.12
N LYS A 396 -18.56 -12.64 -12.31
CA LYS A 396 -17.23 -12.96 -12.83
C LYS A 396 -16.19 -13.14 -11.75
N LEU A 397 -16.43 -12.54 -10.59
CA LEU A 397 -15.66 -12.75 -9.38
C LEU A 397 -16.64 -12.94 -8.22
N LEU A 398 -16.56 -14.08 -7.58
CA LEU A 398 -17.28 -14.36 -6.33
C LEU A 398 -16.29 -14.22 -5.19
N VAL A 399 -16.60 -13.36 -4.24
CA VAL A 399 -15.70 -13.06 -3.11
C VAL A 399 -16.29 -13.54 -1.79
N HIS A 400 -15.39 -13.92 -0.90
CA HIS A 400 -15.59 -14.63 0.36
C HIS A 400 -16.00 -16.09 0.21
N SER A 401 -15.68 -16.87 1.24
CA SER A 401 -16.10 -18.25 1.32
C SER A 401 -17.59 -18.36 1.63
N VAL A 402 -18.24 -19.38 1.09
CA VAL A 402 -19.52 -19.84 1.61
C VAL A 402 -19.31 -20.27 3.07
N GLN A 403 -20.16 -19.82 3.98
CA GLN A 403 -19.96 -19.96 5.43
C GLN A 403 -21.09 -20.74 6.13
N ASP A 404 -22.27 -20.80 5.53
CA ASP A 404 -23.47 -21.41 6.11
C ASP A 404 -23.60 -22.91 5.84
N ALA A 405 -23.00 -23.41 4.73
CA ALA A 405 -23.06 -24.80 4.32
C ALA A 405 -21.82 -25.22 3.51
N PRO A 406 -21.46 -26.51 3.46
CA PRO A 406 -20.52 -27.03 2.48
C PRO A 406 -21.01 -26.77 1.06
N VAL A 407 -20.10 -26.38 0.16
CA VAL A 407 -20.42 -26.24 -1.26
C VAL A 407 -20.81 -27.59 -1.85
N ASP A 408 -21.86 -27.61 -2.67
CA ASP A 408 -22.39 -28.80 -3.31
C ASP A 408 -22.02 -28.88 -4.81
N GLN A 409 -22.42 -29.94 -5.46
CA GLN A 409 -22.12 -30.21 -6.88
C GLN A 409 -22.70 -29.12 -7.79
N GLU A 410 -23.89 -28.60 -7.48
CA GLU A 410 -24.52 -27.54 -8.26
C GLU A 410 -23.71 -26.25 -8.23
N PHE A 411 -23.19 -25.86 -7.04
CA PHE A 411 -22.28 -24.70 -6.92
C PHE A 411 -21.03 -24.90 -7.80
N LEU A 412 -20.42 -26.07 -7.77
CA LEU A 412 -19.21 -26.36 -8.54
C LEU A 412 -19.50 -26.30 -10.06
N ASP A 413 -20.63 -26.81 -10.50
CA ASP A 413 -21.03 -26.80 -11.91
C ASP A 413 -21.35 -25.38 -12.39
N LEU A 414 -22.03 -24.58 -11.58
CA LEU A 414 -22.27 -23.17 -11.85
C LEU A 414 -20.97 -22.37 -11.93
N ALA A 415 -20.06 -22.56 -10.99
CA ALA A 415 -18.77 -21.87 -10.98
C ALA A 415 -17.92 -22.21 -12.21
N LYS A 416 -17.87 -23.50 -12.59
CA LYS A 416 -17.17 -23.95 -13.80
C LYS A 416 -17.80 -23.41 -15.08
N SER A 417 -19.12 -23.52 -15.22
CA SER A 417 -19.82 -23.10 -16.45
C SER A 417 -19.82 -21.60 -16.65
N SER A 418 -19.86 -20.81 -15.55
CA SER A 418 -19.78 -19.33 -15.62
C SER A 418 -18.38 -18.81 -15.90
N GLY A 419 -17.34 -19.63 -15.70
CA GLY A 419 -15.94 -19.21 -15.72
C GLY A 419 -15.62 -18.17 -14.65
N ALA A 420 -16.37 -18.16 -13.54
CA ALA A 420 -16.15 -17.22 -12.45
C ALA A 420 -14.87 -17.54 -11.68
N VAL A 421 -14.16 -16.50 -11.28
CA VAL A 421 -13.07 -16.60 -10.32
C VAL A 421 -13.66 -16.64 -8.91
N TYR A 422 -13.19 -17.57 -8.07
CA TYR A 422 -13.59 -17.67 -6.67
C TYR A 422 -12.45 -17.21 -5.77
N CYS A 423 -12.63 -16.07 -5.08
CA CYS A 423 -11.68 -15.50 -4.13
C CYS A 423 -12.19 -15.73 -2.70
N PRO A 424 -11.76 -16.78 -1.99
CA PRO A 424 -12.35 -17.18 -0.71
C PRO A 424 -11.98 -16.29 0.47
N THR A 425 -11.04 -15.36 0.32
CA THR A 425 -10.60 -14.41 1.37
C THR A 425 -10.33 -15.06 2.74
N LEU A 426 -9.60 -16.17 2.76
CA LEU A 426 -9.41 -17.03 3.94
C LEU A 426 -8.81 -16.32 5.16
N THR A 427 -8.07 -15.23 4.96
CA THR A 427 -7.44 -14.44 6.04
C THR A 427 -8.39 -13.51 6.76
N VAL A 428 -9.56 -13.19 6.18
CA VAL A 428 -10.53 -12.23 6.72
C VAL A 428 -11.03 -12.65 8.10
N GLY A 429 -11.47 -13.91 8.25
CA GLY A 429 -11.94 -14.42 9.54
C GLY A 429 -10.89 -14.31 10.65
N ARG A 430 -9.62 -14.64 10.33
CA ARG A 430 -8.51 -14.47 11.28
C ARG A 430 -8.23 -13.01 11.60
N GLY A 431 -8.40 -12.12 10.62
CA GLY A 431 -8.29 -10.66 10.81
C GLY A 431 -9.31 -10.15 11.81
N TYR A 432 -10.57 -10.52 11.64
CA TYR A 432 -11.64 -10.17 12.60
C TYR A 432 -11.39 -10.72 14.00
N LEU A 433 -11.00 -11.97 14.13
CA LEU A 433 -10.67 -12.54 15.45
C LEU A 433 -9.58 -11.74 16.16
N ARG A 434 -8.54 -11.28 15.44
CA ARG A 434 -7.48 -10.45 16.01
C ARG A 434 -7.98 -9.06 16.40
N MET A 435 -8.80 -8.44 15.56
CA MET A 435 -9.39 -7.13 15.83
C MET A 435 -10.27 -7.16 17.07
N PHE A 436 -11.19 -8.11 17.19
CA PHE A 436 -12.06 -8.24 18.36
C PHE A 436 -11.27 -8.63 19.61
N ALA A 437 -10.25 -9.49 19.51
CA ALA A 437 -9.40 -9.83 20.64
C ALA A 437 -8.58 -8.63 21.15
N ALA A 438 -8.22 -7.69 20.28
CA ALA A 438 -7.54 -6.46 20.67
C ALA A 438 -8.47 -5.44 21.33
N ALA A 439 -9.75 -5.42 20.94
CA ALA A 439 -10.77 -4.52 21.52
C ALA A 439 -11.20 -4.91 22.95
N VAL A 440 -10.87 -6.13 23.41
CA VAL A 440 -11.20 -6.65 24.74
C VAL A 440 -10.04 -6.50 25.74
N ARG A 441 -8.88 -6.05 25.29
CA ARG A 441 -7.70 -5.74 26.13
C ARG A 441 -7.60 -4.25 26.39
#